data_c77d063666df7b6c00e0f959a00ba7e6
#
_entry.id   c77d063666df7b6c00e0f959a00ba7e6
#
_cell.length_a   1.000
_cell.length_b   1.000
_cell.length_c   1.000
_cell.angle_alpha   90.00
_cell.angle_beta   90.00
_cell.angle_gamma   90.00
#
_symmetry.space_group_name_H-M   'P 1'
#
loop_
_entity.id
_entity.type
_entity.pdbx_description
1 polymer ?
#
loop_
_entity_poly.entity_id
_entity_poly.type
_entity_poly.pdbx_seq_one_letter_code
_entity_poly.pdbx_strand_id
1 'polypeptide(L)'
;MASRVNNRLHISTDALSAYYDAIEQAFGADADYGQIVKSFTTEHGKYTPERKYSPPEVVAVSKYPVSGDPFMPHVTTSHVERLNATTRLHMKRLNRLTLAFSKKIENFEAAVALHFCAYNFVRPHRTLKMTPAIMAGIEKDFWSWGDLFEAANG
;
A
#
# COMPACT_ATOMS: atom_id res chain seq x y z
N MET A 1 -14.20 1.22 -4.83
CA MET A 1 -13.02 2.12 -4.94
C MET A 1 -13.14 3.02 -6.15
N ALA A 2 -13.44 2.50 -7.33
CA ALA A 2 -13.60 3.29 -8.57
C ALA A 2 -14.57 4.48 -8.42
N SER A 3 -15.69 4.32 -7.72
CA SER A 3 -16.67 5.40 -7.50
C SER A 3 -16.15 6.61 -6.69
N ARG A 4 -14.96 6.54 -6.14
CA ARG A 4 -14.33 7.61 -5.34
C ARG A 4 -13.20 8.33 -6.08
N VAL A 5 -12.96 7.98 -7.33
CA VAL A 5 -11.87 8.53 -8.12
C VAL A 5 -12.45 9.10 -9.42
N ASN A 6 -12.23 10.38 -9.66
CA ASN A 6 -12.78 11.08 -10.81
C ASN A 6 -11.76 11.27 -11.96
N ASN A 7 -10.52 10.90 -11.74
CA ASN A 7 -9.43 11.07 -12.71
C ASN A 7 -8.98 9.72 -13.25
N ARG A 8 -8.42 9.72 -14.46
CA ARG A 8 -7.73 8.57 -15.01
C ARG A 8 -6.58 8.18 -14.10
N LEU A 9 -6.52 6.90 -13.72
CA LEU A 9 -5.56 6.39 -12.76
C LEU A 9 -4.38 5.71 -13.43
N HIS A 10 -3.19 5.93 -12.86
CA HIS A 10 -2.04 5.09 -13.14
C HIS A 10 -1.93 4.02 -12.04
N ILE A 11 -2.14 2.76 -12.41
CA ILE A 11 -2.13 1.61 -11.49
C ILE A 11 -0.90 0.75 -11.73
N SER A 12 -0.22 0.36 -10.65
CA SER A 12 0.92 -0.55 -10.69
C SER A 12 0.72 -1.68 -9.69
N THR A 13 0.89 -2.92 -10.14
CA THR A 13 0.82 -4.10 -9.27
C THR A 13 2.01 -5.05 -9.49
N ASP A 14 2.12 -6.04 -8.62
CA ASP A 14 2.91 -7.24 -8.92
C ASP A 14 2.17 -8.13 -9.94
N ALA A 15 2.79 -9.24 -10.30
CA ALA A 15 2.27 -10.16 -11.31
C ALA A 15 1.19 -11.13 -10.80
N LEU A 16 0.48 -10.82 -9.70
CA LEU A 16 -0.64 -11.65 -9.25
C LEU A 16 -1.79 -11.56 -10.26
N SER A 17 -2.17 -12.72 -10.85
CA SER A 17 -3.17 -12.79 -11.93
C SER A 17 -4.52 -12.21 -11.55
N ALA A 18 -4.94 -12.33 -10.29
CA ALA A 18 -6.20 -11.78 -9.79
C ALA A 18 -6.34 -10.25 -9.95
N TYR A 19 -5.24 -9.53 -10.05
CA TYR A 19 -5.30 -8.08 -10.27
C TYR A 19 -5.78 -7.70 -11.66
N TYR A 20 -5.50 -8.52 -12.68
CA TYR A 20 -5.96 -8.23 -14.03
C TYR A 20 -7.48 -8.08 -14.09
N ASP A 21 -8.18 -9.12 -13.67
CA ASP A 21 -9.66 -9.14 -13.70
C ASP A 21 -10.26 -8.07 -12.77
N ALA A 22 -9.66 -7.88 -11.60
CA ALA A 22 -10.16 -6.92 -10.62
C ALA A 22 -10.02 -5.47 -11.11
N ILE A 23 -8.94 -5.13 -11.80
CA ILE A 23 -8.71 -3.78 -12.35
C ILE A 23 -9.58 -3.56 -13.57
N GLU A 24 -9.69 -4.54 -14.46
CA GLU A 24 -10.55 -4.47 -15.63
C GLU A 24 -12.02 -4.25 -15.23
N GLN A 25 -12.53 -5.01 -14.26
CA GLN A 25 -13.89 -4.87 -13.75
C GLN A 25 -14.14 -3.55 -13.02
N ALA A 26 -13.14 -3.03 -12.29
CA ALA A 26 -13.31 -1.84 -11.48
C ALA A 26 -13.12 -0.54 -12.24
N PHE A 27 -12.21 -0.49 -13.20
CA PHE A 27 -11.75 0.73 -13.88
C PHE A 27 -11.84 0.65 -15.40
N GLY A 28 -11.76 -0.54 -15.99
CA GLY A 28 -11.81 -0.73 -17.44
C GLY A 28 -10.86 0.21 -18.19
N ALA A 29 -11.43 1.00 -19.10
CA ALA A 29 -10.69 1.96 -19.91
C ALA A 29 -10.18 3.22 -19.15
N ASP A 30 -10.61 3.44 -17.91
CA ASP A 30 -10.28 4.63 -17.11
C ASP A 30 -8.96 4.51 -16.34
N ALA A 31 -8.22 3.42 -16.55
CA ALA A 31 -6.92 3.20 -15.92
C ALA A 31 -5.81 2.90 -16.92
N ASP A 32 -4.62 3.44 -16.61
CA ASP A 32 -3.37 3.06 -17.24
C ASP A 32 -2.68 2.06 -16.32
N TYR A 33 -2.65 0.79 -16.71
CA TYR A 33 -2.23 -0.30 -15.86
C TYR A 33 -0.94 -0.95 -16.32
N GLY A 34 0.03 -1.04 -15.40
CA GLY A 34 1.28 -1.73 -15.60
C GLY A 34 1.60 -2.72 -14.49
N GLN A 35 2.30 -3.80 -14.84
CA GLN A 35 2.74 -4.83 -13.91
C GLN A 35 4.25 -4.90 -13.78
N ILE A 36 4.71 -5.28 -12.58
CA ILE A 36 6.09 -5.62 -12.29
C ILE A 36 6.18 -7.12 -12.01
N VAL A 37 7.02 -7.80 -12.77
CA VAL A 37 7.38 -9.20 -12.53
C VAL A 37 8.78 -9.24 -11.94
N LYS A 38 8.92 -9.79 -10.75
CA LYS A 38 10.20 -10.05 -10.09
C LYS A 38 10.53 -11.54 -10.23
N SER A 39 11.63 -11.86 -10.87
CA SER A 39 12.16 -13.22 -10.94
C SER A 39 13.15 -13.43 -9.80
N PHE A 40 13.00 -14.54 -9.10
CA PHE A 40 13.84 -14.89 -7.96
C PHE A 40 14.71 -16.09 -8.29
N THR A 41 15.88 -16.18 -7.66
CA THR A 41 16.75 -17.35 -7.78
C THR A 41 16.02 -18.59 -7.26
N THR A 42 15.76 -19.53 -8.16
CA THR A 42 15.29 -20.87 -7.82
C THR A 42 16.50 -21.79 -7.64
N GLU A 43 17.38 -21.50 -6.72
CA GLU A 43 18.32 -22.52 -6.30
C GLU A 43 17.55 -23.57 -5.48
N HIS A 44 17.14 -24.64 -6.13
CA HIS A 44 16.72 -25.90 -5.48
C HIS A 44 17.92 -26.55 -4.79
N GLY A 45 18.58 -25.83 -3.90
CA GLY A 45 19.65 -26.33 -3.05
C GLY A 45 19.09 -26.71 -1.68
N LYS A 46 19.69 -27.72 -1.07
CA LYS A 46 19.35 -28.30 0.23
C LYS A 46 18.84 -27.25 1.22
N TYR A 47 17.69 -27.54 1.82
CA TYR A 47 17.09 -26.76 2.89
C TYR A 47 18.07 -26.60 4.05
N THR A 48 18.69 -25.44 4.18
CA THR A 48 19.52 -25.12 5.34
C THR A 48 18.71 -24.23 6.31
N PRO A 49 18.87 -24.39 7.64
CA PRO A 49 18.16 -23.56 8.62
C PRO A 49 18.36 -22.06 8.41
N GLU A 50 19.51 -21.64 7.90
CA GLU A 50 19.86 -20.25 7.61
C GLU A 50 19.03 -19.67 6.45
N ARG A 51 18.73 -20.48 5.42
CA ARG A 51 17.90 -20.06 4.28
C ARG A 51 16.42 -19.86 4.61
N LYS A 52 15.94 -20.45 5.71
CA LYS A 52 14.55 -20.29 6.15
C LYS A 52 14.18 -18.81 6.40
N TYR A 53 15.13 -17.99 6.78
CA TYR A 53 14.93 -16.59 7.14
C TYR A 53 15.55 -15.61 6.13
N SER A 54 16.29 -16.09 5.15
CA SER A 54 16.85 -15.26 4.08
C SER A 54 15.85 -15.15 2.93
N PRO A 55 15.47 -13.94 2.51
CA PRO A 55 14.62 -13.78 1.33
C PRO A 55 15.36 -14.26 0.08
N PRO A 56 14.66 -14.84 -0.92
CA PRO A 56 15.26 -15.19 -2.19
C PRO A 56 15.81 -13.95 -2.89
N GLU A 57 16.94 -14.11 -3.57
CA GLU A 57 17.58 -13.01 -4.29
C GLU A 57 16.80 -12.70 -5.58
N VAL A 58 16.56 -11.40 -5.83
CA VAL A 58 15.91 -10.94 -7.06
C VAL A 58 16.92 -10.96 -8.18
N VAL A 59 16.71 -11.81 -9.19
CA VAL A 59 17.60 -11.97 -10.36
C VAL A 59 17.26 -10.99 -11.46
N ALA A 60 15.96 -10.76 -11.70
CA ALA A 60 15.50 -9.87 -12.75
C ALA A 60 14.20 -9.16 -12.33
N VAL A 61 14.04 -7.95 -12.83
CA VAL A 61 12.82 -7.16 -12.70
C VAL A 61 12.38 -6.73 -14.08
N SER A 62 11.21 -7.17 -14.50
CA SER A 62 10.62 -6.80 -15.79
C SER A 62 9.33 -6.02 -15.54
N LYS A 63 9.08 -5.01 -16.38
CA LYS A 63 7.87 -4.19 -16.32
C LYS A 63 7.10 -4.37 -17.63
N TYR A 64 5.79 -4.51 -17.52
CA TYR A 64 4.92 -4.72 -18.68
C TYR A 64 3.72 -3.77 -18.62
N PRO A 65 3.39 -3.09 -19.74
CA PRO A 65 2.09 -2.44 -19.88
C PRO A 65 1.02 -3.51 -20.05
N VAL A 66 -0.10 -3.36 -19.35
CA VAL A 66 -1.22 -4.33 -19.39
C VAL A 66 -2.43 -3.73 -20.09
N SER A 67 -2.83 -2.52 -19.71
CA SER A 67 -3.89 -1.76 -20.38
C SER A 67 -3.63 -0.27 -20.35
N GLY A 68 -4.19 0.46 -21.31
CA GLY A 68 -3.97 1.88 -21.48
C GLY A 68 -2.54 2.22 -21.90
N ASP A 69 -2.05 3.38 -21.47
CA ASP A 69 -0.69 3.86 -21.73
C ASP A 69 0.04 4.19 -20.40
N PRO A 70 0.43 3.18 -19.61
CA PRO A 70 1.10 3.41 -18.35
C PRO A 70 2.50 3.98 -18.56
N PHE A 71 2.81 5.08 -17.88
CA PHE A 71 4.15 5.64 -17.89
C PHE A 71 5.13 4.69 -17.19
N MET A 72 5.86 3.90 -17.97
CA MET A 72 6.67 2.77 -17.51
C MET A 72 7.69 3.10 -16.40
N PRO A 73 8.33 4.29 -16.35
CA PRO A 73 9.19 4.67 -15.22
C PRO A 73 8.46 4.66 -13.88
N HIS A 74 7.16 5.03 -13.85
CA HIS A 74 6.34 5.07 -12.63
C HIS A 74 5.75 3.71 -12.27
N VAL A 75 5.83 2.70 -13.13
CA VAL A 75 5.37 1.34 -12.79
C VAL A 75 6.29 0.78 -11.70
N THR A 76 5.79 0.76 -10.46
CA THR A 76 6.54 0.31 -9.27
C THR A 76 5.61 -0.16 -8.16
N THR A 77 6.05 -1.13 -7.38
CA THR A 77 5.39 -1.60 -6.15
C THR A 77 6.01 -1.02 -4.88
N SER A 78 7.09 -0.23 -5.01
CA SER A 78 7.85 0.27 -3.86
C SER A 78 7.03 1.14 -2.91
N HIS A 79 6.06 1.90 -3.42
CA HIS A 79 5.21 2.75 -2.58
C HIS A 79 4.29 1.92 -1.67
N VAL A 80 3.62 0.90 -2.22
CA VAL A 80 2.74 0.03 -1.45
C VAL A 80 3.55 -0.88 -0.51
N GLU A 81 4.71 -1.36 -0.92
CA GLU A 81 5.62 -2.14 -0.08
C GLU A 81 6.07 -1.29 1.13
N ARG A 82 6.44 -0.02 0.90
CA ARG A 82 6.83 0.91 1.95
C ARG A 82 5.65 1.24 2.88
N LEU A 83 4.46 1.48 2.34
CA LEU A 83 3.26 1.72 3.14
C LEU A 83 2.95 0.51 4.02
N ASN A 84 3.00 -0.70 3.48
CA ASN A 84 2.79 -1.94 4.22
C ASN A 84 3.83 -2.12 5.35
N ALA A 85 5.11 -1.82 5.08
CA ALA A 85 6.15 -1.85 6.10
C ALA A 85 5.87 -0.83 7.22
N THR A 86 5.54 0.41 6.86
CA THR A 86 5.20 1.47 7.81
C THR A 86 3.99 1.09 8.67
N THR A 87 2.93 0.57 8.04
CA THR A 87 1.72 0.13 8.74
C THR A 87 2.03 -0.99 9.73
N ARG A 88 2.84 -1.98 9.36
CA ARG A 88 3.26 -3.06 10.27
C ARG A 88 4.11 -2.55 11.45
N LEU A 89 4.98 -1.58 11.20
CA LEU A 89 5.80 -0.98 12.26
C LEU A 89 4.95 -0.22 13.30
N HIS A 90 3.90 0.46 12.85
CA HIS A 90 3.05 1.28 13.72
C HIS A 90 1.86 0.51 14.29
N MET A 91 1.41 -0.53 13.61
CA MET A 91 0.27 -1.35 14.03
C MET A 91 0.71 -2.77 14.35
N LYS A 92 1.00 -3.05 15.63
CA LYS A 92 1.36 -4.41 16.08
C LYS A 92 0.32 -5.47 15.71
N ARG A 93 -0.95 -5.08 15.53
CA ARG A 93 -2.04 -5.98 15.11
C ARG A 93 -1.83 -6.59 13.72
N LEU A 94 -1.05 -5.94 12.86
CA LEU A 94 -0.72 -6.39 11.51
C LEU A 94 0.64 -7.09 11.39
N ASN A 95 1.36 -7.21 12.50
CA ASN A 95 2.61 -7.95 12.51
C ASN A 95 2.36 -9.46 12.42
N ARG A 96 3.25 -10.14 11.69
CA ARG A 96 3.29 -11.60 11.74
C ARG A 96 3.71 -12.05 13.15
N LEU A 97 3.16 -13.14 13.63
CA LEU A 97 3.50 -13.71 14.95
C LEU A 97 3.36 -12.69 16.10
N THR A 98 2.22 -12.04 16.19
CA THR A 98 1.91 -11.12 17.29
C THR A 98 0.80 -11.67 18.17
N LEU A 99 0.89 -11.41 19.49
CA LEU A 99 -0.21 -11.62 20.42
C LEU A 99 -1.20 -10.43 20.46
N ALA A 100 -0.89 -9.35 19.73
CA ALA A 100 -1.69 -8.12 19.70
C ALA A 100 -2.79 -8.12 18.61
N PHE A 101 -3.21 -9.29 18.12
CA PHE A 101 -4.28 -9.39 17.13
C PHE A 101 -5.64 -8.99 17.71
N SER A 102 -6.52 -8.48 16.86
CA SER A 102 -7.89 -8.15 17.24
C SER A 102 -8.76 -9.40 17.26
N LYS A 103 -9.44 -9.66 18.38
CA LYS A 103 -10.39 -10.78 18.50
C LYS A 103 -11.72 -10.48 17.82
N LYS A 104 -12.08 -9.21 17.67
CA LYS A 104 -13.31 -8.75 17.01
C LYS A 104 -12.95 -7.92 15.78
N ILE A 105 -13.72 -8.07 14.71
CA ILE A 105 -13.48 -7.38 13.44
C ILE A 105 -13.66 -5.87 13.61
N GLU A 106 -14.67 -5.44 14.36
CA GLU A 106 -14.96 -4.02 14.60
C GLU A 106 -13.78 -3.30 15.25
N ASN A 107 -13.11 -3.97 16.21
CA ASN A 107 -11.92 -3.42 16.85
C ASN A 107 -10.72 -3.35 15.91
N PHE A 108 -10.66 -4.24 14.94
CA PHE A 108 -9.64 -4.20 13.90
C PHE A 108 -9.89 -3.05 12.93
N GLU A 109 -11.12 -2.91 12.45
CA GLU A 109 -11.54 -1.83 11.55
C GLU A 109 -11.31 -0.46 12.17
N ALA A 110 -11.74 -0.27 13.43
CA ALA A 110 -11.51 0.99 14.16
C ALA A 110 -10.01 1.30 14.31
N ALA A 111 -9.17 0.30 14.59
CA ALA A 111 -7.74 0.50 14.70
C ALA A 111 -7.08 0.86 13.36
N VAL A 112 -7.55 0.26 12.26
CA VAL A 112 -7.09 0.58 10.91
C VAL A 112 -7.52 1.99 10.52
N ALA A 113 -8.79 2.35 10.78
CA ALA A 113 -9.31 3.70 10.51
C ALA A 113 -8.50 4.75 11.26
N LEU A 114 -8.31 4.58 12.57
CA LEU A 114 -7.52 5.49 13.39
C LEU A 114 -6.07 5.63 12.89
N HIS A 115 -5.44 4.51 12.51
CA HIS A 115 -4.08 4.54 11.97
C HIS A 115 -3.98 5.39 10.70
N PHE A 116 -4.88 5.17 9.74
CA PHE A 116 -4.84 5.91 8.48
C PHE A 116 -5.30 7.36 8.62
N CYS A 117 -6.25 7.66 9.51
CA CYS A 117 -6.59 9.04 9.83
C CYS A 117 -5.38 9.76 10.42
N ALA A 118 -4.73 9.19 11.43
CA ALA A 118 -3.52 9.79 12.01
C ALA A 118 -2.38 9.92 11.00
N TYR A 119 -2.19 8.93 10.14
CA TYR A 119 -1.17 8.96 9.08
C TYR A 119 -1.45 10.08 8.06
N ASN A 120 -2.70 10.25 7.67
CA ASN A 120 -3.06 11.20 6.61
C ASN A 120 -3.18 12.64 7.10
N PHE A 121 -3.63 12.88 8.33
CA PHE A 121 -4.00 14.21 8.81
C PHE A 121 -3.08 14.77 9.90
N VAL A 122 -2.55 13.90 10.79
CA VAL A 122 -1.80 14.34 11.98
C VAL A 122 -0.29 14.24 11.78
N ARG A 123 0.21 13.15 11.17
CA ARG A 123 1.64 12.89 11.10
C ARG A 123 2.28 13.46 9.84
N PRO A 124 3.24 14.41 9.95
CA PRO A 124 3.96 14.89 8.79
C PRO A 124 4.81 13.77 8.19
N HIS A 125 4.69 13.59 6.89
CA HIS A 125 5.51 12.63 6.15
C HIS A 125 6.93 13.16 6.04
N ARG A 126 7.91 12.34 6.43
CA ARG A 126 9.32 12.76 6.53
C ARG A 126 9.86 13.40 5.24
N THR A 127 9.52 12.85 4.09
CA THR A 127 9.97 13.34 2.78
C THR A 127 9.17 14.55 2.32
N LEU A 128 7.84 14.54 2.52
CA LEU A 128 6.96 15.62 2.07
C LEU A 128 7.03 16.85 2.97
N LYS A 129 7.49 16.70 4.22
CA LYS A 129 7.48 17.73 5.27
C LYS A 129 6.08 18.25 5.63
N MET A 130 5.04 17.58 5.14
CA MET A 130 3.62 17.86 5.38
C MET A 130 2.84 16.55 5.47
N THR A 131 1.58 16.62 5.85
CA THR A 131 0.71 15.44 5.88
C THR A 131 0.25 15.09 4.46
N PRO A 132 -0.09 13.82 4.19
CA PRO A 132 -0.67 13.43 2.90
C PRO A 132 -1.94 14.20 2.54
N ALA A 133 -2.78 14.56 3.50
CA ALA A 133 -4.00 15.35 3.28
C ALA A 133 -3.70 16.77 2.80
N ILE A 134 -2.69 17.42 3.37
CA ILE A 134 -2.24 18.75 2.90
C ILE A 134 -1.66 18.63 1.49
N MET A 135 -0.85 17.61 1.24
CA MET A 135 -0.25 17.40 -0.09
C MET A 135 -1.32 17.13 -1.17
N ALA A 136 -2.42 16.49 -0.80
CA ALA A 136 -3.55 16.22 -1.69
C ALA A 136 -4.51 17.41 -1.83
N GLY A 137 -4.27 18.52 -1.13
CA GLY A 137 -5.15 19.70 -1.14
C GLY A 137 -6.49 19.50 -0.44
N ILE A 138 -6.61 18.48 0.39
CA ILE A 138 -7.81 18.16 1.17
C ILE A 138 -7.86 19.07 2.42
N GLU A 139 -6.70 19.29 3.03
CA GLU A 139 -6.56 20.13 4.21
C GLU A 139 -5.53 21.24 3.97
N LYS A 140 -5.62 22.31 4.75
CA LYS A 140 -4.69 23.43 4.70
C LYS A 140 -3.64 23.36 5.80
N ASP A 141 -4.03 22.85 6.96
CA ASP A 141 -3.22 22.83 8.17
C ASP A 141 -3.07 21.42 8.74
N PHE A 142 -2.10 21.27 9.64
CA PHE A 142 -1.88 20.03 10.37
C PHE A 142 -2.97 19.84 11.43
N TRP A 143 -3.57 18.67 11.46
CA TRP A 143 -4.47 18.32 12.55
C TRP A 143 -3.69 17.94 13.80
N SER A 144 -4.17 18.39 14.94
CA SER A 144 -3.81 17.85 16.23
C SER A 144 -4.57 16.55 16.51
N TRP A 145 -4.16 15.83 17.55
CA TRP A 145 -4.95 14.69 18.03
C TRP A 145 -6.34 15.10 18.55
N GLY A 146 -6.47 16.35 19.07
CA GLY A 146 -7.74 16.94 19.47
C GLY A 146 -8.67 17.07 18.28
N ASP A 147 -8.21 17.68 17.19
CA ASP A 147 -9.00 17.87 15.97
C ASP A 147 -9.50 16.53 15.41
N LEU A 148 -8.61 15.51 15.41
CA LEU A 148 -9.00 14.17 14.99
C LEU A 148 -10.09 13.57 15.87
N PHE A 149 -10.01 13.78 17.17
CA PHE A 149 -10.99 13.27 18.12
C PHE A 149 -12.35 14.01 17.98
N GLU A 150 -12.33 15.32 17.80
CA GLU A 150 -13.53 16.11 17.55
C GLU A 150 -14.22 15.71 16.25
N ALA A 151 -13.46 15.54 15.17
CA ALA A 151 -13.99 15.08 13.88
C ALA A 151 -14.59 13.66 13.92
N ALA A 152 -14.15 12.82 14.86
CA ALA A 152 -14.67 11.46 15.02
C ALA A 152 -15.97 11.41 15.85
N ASN A 153 -16.29 12.47 16.62
CA ASN A 153 -17.46 12.53 17.50
C ASN A 153 -18.56 13.51 17.00
N GLY A 154 -18.28 14.28 15.98
CA GLY A 154 -19.24 15.19 15.33
C GLY A 154 -19.97 14.51 14.21
#